data_dcda24ad7f990c20a182adbe50b627df
#
_entry.id   dcda24ad7f990c20a182adbe50b627df
#
_cell.length_a   1.000
_cell.length_b   1.000
_cell.length_c   1.000
_cell.angle_alpha   90.00
_cell.angle_beta   90.00
_cell.angle_gamma   90.00
#
_symmetry.space_group_name_H-M   'P 1'
#
loop_
_entity.id
_entity.type
_entity.pdbx_description
1 polymer ?
#
loop_
_entity_poly.entity_id
_entity_poly.type
_entity_poly.pdbx_seq_one_letter_code
_entity_poly.pdbx_strand_id
1 'polypeptide(L)'
;LMNELKKNYNIAGIVGGTAAEVRHERVKQFQSGALDILCCSTLAAKEGITLTAADTVVFVEREWVPGWEEQAEDRINRIGQDSDTVWATYISVKGTIDEKFDRVIEEKRKVVKAVLDGGDIEERAGIVASLIESMIESGDLPSDFGKKKKPKEVIE
;
A
#
# COMPACT_ATOMS: atom_id res chain seq x y z
N LEU A 1 12.43 10.46 10.76
CA LEU A 1 13.06 9.34 10.05
C LEU A 1 14.25 9.80 9.20
N MET A 2 14.07 10.60 8.14
CA MET A 2 15.15 10.99 7.22
C MET A 2 16.35 11.64 7.94
N ASN A 3 16.13 12.50 8.93
CA ASN A 3 17.23 13.14 9.66
C ASN A 3 18.09 12.15 10.46
N GLU A 4 17.50 11.07 10.96
CA GLU A 4 18.23 10.01 11.65
C GLU A 4 19.02 9.16 10.66
N LEU A 5 18.39 8.76 9.57
CA LEU A 5 19.04 7.95 8.54
C LEU A 5 20.24 8.68 7.89
N LYS A 6 20.16 9.99 7.69
CA LYS A 6 21.26 10.82 7.14
C LYS A 6 22.55 10.77 7.95
N LYS A 7 22.49 10.36 9.20
CA LYS A 7 23.71 10.26 10.04
C LYS A 7 24.64 9.12 9.58
N ASN A 8 24.08 8.10 8.95
CA ASN A 8 24.81 6.87 8.63
C ASN A 8 24.73 6.46 7.14
N TYR A 9 23.82 7.10 6.38
CA TYR A 9 23.52 6.69 5.00
C TYR A 9 23.43 7.90 4.07
N ASN A 10 23.82 7.70 2.81
CA ASN A 10 23.57 8.66 1.74
C ASN A 10 22.10 8.52 1.31
N ILE A 11 21.27 9.49 1.65
CA ILE A 11 19.85 9.42 1.39
C ILE A 11 19.32 10.64 0.65
N ALA A 12 18.33 10.41 -0.20
CA ALA A 12 17.50 11.47 -0.80
C ALA A 12 16.03 11.19 -0.56
N GLY A 13 15.18 12.19 -0.74
CA GLY A 13 13.74 12.08 -0.61
C GLY A 13 13.02 12.52 -1.88
N ILE A 14 11.94 11.83 -2.27
CA ILE A 14 11.01 12.24 -3.32
C ILE A 14 9.63 12.34 -2.68
N VAL A 15 9.11 13.56 -2.60
CA VAL A 15 7.81 13.86 -1.99
C VAL A 15 6.92 14.62 -2.97
N GLY A 16 5.64 14.76 -2.65
CA GLY A 16 4.73 15.57 -3.44
C GLY A 16 5.29 16.98 -3.65
N GLY A 17 5.25 17.48 -4.89
CA GLY A 17 5.81 18.77 -5.27
C GLY A 17 7.32 18.77 -5.58
N THR A 18 8.02 17.64 -5.48
CA THR A 18 9.40 17.54 -5.99
C THR A 18 9.41 17.76 -7.50
N ALA A 19 10.19 18.76 -7.98
CA ALA A 19 10.31 19.06 -9.40
C ALA A 19 10.78 17.82 -10.20
N ALA A 20 10.31 17.68 -11.44
CA ALA A 20 10.57 16.51 -12.28
C ALA A 20 12.08 16.27 -12.49
N GLU A 21 12.84 17.32 -12.72
CA GLU A 21 14.29 17.26 -12.93
C GLU A 21 15.01 16.75 -11.69
N VAL A 22 14.61 17.24 -10.50
CA VAL A 22 15.19 16.82 -9.20
C VAL A 22 14.83 15.36 -8.91
N ARG A 23 13.60 14.95 -9.24
CA ARG A 23 13.17 13.56 -9.12
C ARG A 23 14.01 12.64 -10.00
N HIS A 24 14.15 12.99 -11.28
CA HIS A 24 14.93 12.21 -12.25
C HIS A 24 16.38 12.06 -11.79
N GLU A 25 17.00 13.14 -11.31
CA GLU A 25 18.38 13.11 -10.81
C GLU A 25 18.51 12.20 -9.57
N ARG A 26 17.59 12.28 -8.61
CA ARG A 26 17.61 11.40 -7.40
C ARG A 26 17.42 9.92 -7.76
N VAL A 27 16.53 9.61 -8.70
CA VAL A 27 16.36 8.25 -9.21
C VAL A 27 17.66 7.76 -9.87
N LYS A 28 18.31 8.59 -10.71
CA LYS A 28 19.57 8.25 -11.35
C LYS A 28 20.69 8.00 -10.34
N GLN A 29 20.81 8.85 -9.31
CA GLN A 29 21.78 8.67 -8.23
C GLN A 29 21.52 7.37 -7.45
N PHE A 30 20.26 7.03 -7.18
CA PHE A 30 19.90 5.78 -6.53
C PHE A 30 20.24 4.57 -7.41
N GLN A 31 19.86 4.59 -8.68
CA GLN A 31 20.14 3.51 -9.64
C GLN A 31 21.65 3.29 -9.88
N SER A 32 22.48 4.31 -9.68
CA SER A 32 23.94 4.20 -9.79
C SER A 32 24.64 3.78 -8.49
N GLY A 33 23.89 3.59 -7.40
CA GLY A 33 24.46 3.27 -6.09
C GLY A 33 25.10 4.47 -5.35
N ALA A 34 24.91 5.70 -5.84
CA ALA A 34 25.37 6.91 -5.15
C ALA A 34 24.51 7.25 -3.91
N LEU A 35 23.31 6.68 -3.81
CA LEU A 35 22.44 6.76 -2.66
C LEU A 35 22.21 5.35 -2.10
N ASP A 36 22.33 5.22 -0.79
CA ASP A 36 22.03 3.98 -0.07
C ASP A 36 20.51 3.79 0.10
N ILE A 37 19.77 4.89 0.29
CA ILE A 37 18.32 4.87 0.54
C ILE A 37 17.64 6.00 -0.26
N LEU A 38 16.53 5.66 -0.91
CA LEU A 38 15.62 6.62 -1.51
C LEU A 38 14.29 6.62 -0.75
N CYS A 39 14.01 7.70 -0.02
CA CYS A 39 12.75 7.87 0.71
C CYS A 39 11.70 8.50 -0.21
N CYS A 40 10.62 7.78 -0.47
CA CYS A 40 9.52 8.26 -1.31
C CYS A 40 8.24 8.42 -0.50
N SER A 41 7.46 9.48 -0.76
CA SER A 41 6.05 9.41 -0.38
C SER A 41 5.33 8.46 -1.34
N THR A 42 4.32 7.75 -0.85
CA THR A 42 3.57 6.77 -1.65
C THR A 42 2.99 7.38 -2.93
N LEU A 43 2.48 8.60 -2.85
CA LEU A 43 2.00 9.35 -4.01
C LEU A 43 3.11 9.62 -5.04
N ALA A 44 4.32 9.95 -4.59
CA ALA A 44 5.45 10.20 -5.48
C ALA A 44 5.98 8.91 -6.12
N ALA A 45 5.90 7.80 -5.42
CA ALA A 45 6.29 6.48 -5.93
C ALA A 45 5.39 5.97 -7.08
N LYS A 46 4.13 6.44 -7.16
CA LYS A 46 3.23 6.10 -8.27
C LYS A 46 3.65 6.68 -9.62
N GLU A 47 4.41 7.76 -9.65
CA GLU A 47 4.73 8.51 -10.86
C GLU A 47 5.85 7.86 -11.70
N GLY A 48 5.64 6.63 -12.17
CA GLY A 48 6.40 6.04 -13.27
C GLY A 48 7.91 5.88 -13.08
N ILE A 49 8.42 5.95 -11.85
CA ILE A 49 9.85 5.73 -11.55
C ILE A 49 10.21 4.24 -11.60
N THR A 50 11.43 3.92 -11.93
CA THR A 50 11.99 2.56 -11.90
C THR A 50 13.13 2.54 -10.89
N LEU A 51 13.09 1.58 -9.95
CA LEU A 51 14.00 1.49 -8.81
C LEU A 51 14.60 0.07 -8.68
N THR A 52 14.97 -0.53 -9.80
CA THR A 52 15.50 -1.90 -9.88
C THR A 52 16.87 -2.09 -9.24
N ALA A 53 17.55 -1.03 -8.84
CA ALA A 53 18.75 -1.14 -8.00
C ALA A 53 18.43 -1.55 -6.55
N ALA A 54 17.15 -1.45 -6.13
CA ALA A 54 16.72 -1.95 -4.83
C ALA A 54 16.17 -3.36 -4.95
N ASP A 55 16.50 -4.21 -4.01
CA ASP A 55 15.87 -5.50 -3.75
C ASP A 55 14.89 -5.47 -2.58
N THR A 56 14.82 -4.35 -1.88
CA THR A 56 14.00 -4.19 -0.67
C THR A 56 13.23 -2.87 -0.67
N VAL A 57 11.94 -2.93 -0.38
CA VAL A 57 11.11 -1.78 -0.06
C VAL A 57 10.59 -1.89 1.37
N VAL A 58 10.60 -0.77 2.10
CA VAL A 58 10.06 -0.69 3.46
C VAL A 58 8.93 0.33 3.51
N PHE A 59 7.73 -0.14 3.84
CA PHE A 59 6.56 0.70 4.08
C PHE A 59 6.54 1.09 5.57
N VAL A 60 6.76 2.37 5.84
CA VAL A 60 6.73 2.94 7.21
C VAL A 60 5.30 3.22 7.63
N GLU A 61 4.43 3.47 6.68
CA GLU A 61 3.00 3.71 6.83
C GLU A 61 2.24 2.87 5.80
N ARG A 62 1.10 2.31 6.18
CA ARG A 62 0.22 1.56 5.30
C ARG A 62 -0.71 2.50 4.52
N GLU A 63 -1.11 2.09 3.34
CA GLU A 63 -2.05 2.83 2.50
C GLU A 63 -3.45 2.21 2.54
N TRP A 64 -4.49 3.06 2.52
CA TRP A 64 -5.89 2.61 2.51
C TRP A 64 -6.28 1.80 1.28
N VAL A 65 -5.55 1.98 0.19
CA VAL A 65 -5.79 1.31 -1.08
C VAL A 65 -4.64 0.33 -1.32
N PRO A 66 -4.84 -1.00 -1.18
CA PRO A 66 -3.77 -2.00 -1.36
C PRO A 66 -3.03 -1.88 -2.69
N GLY A 67 -3.74 -1.58 -3.78
CA GLY A 67 -3.12 -1.39 -5.09
C GLY A 67 -2.10 -0.26 -5.18
N TRP A 68 -2.05 0.65 -4.20
CA TRP A 68 -1.01 1.67 -4.16
C TRP A 68 0.30 1.13 -3.59
N GLU A 69 0.20 0.23 -2.60
CA GLU A 69 1.36 -0.50 -2.09
C GLU A 69 1.92 -1.43 -3.17
N GLU A 70 1.06 -2.19 -3.86
CA GLU A 70 1.44 -3.06 -4.98
C GLU A 70 2.12 -2.28 -6.12
N GLN A 71 1.59 -1.11 -6.50
CA GLN A 71 2.25 -0.25 -7.47
C GLN A 71 3.63 0.23 -7.02
N ALA A 72 3.83 0.47 -5.74
CA ALA A 72 5.14 0.85 -5.20
C ALA A 72 6.11 -0.34 -5.17
N GLU A 73 5.64 -1.53 -4.83
CA GLU A 73 6.39 -2.79 -4.94
C GLU A 73 6.86 -3.04 -6.38
N ASP A 74 5.99 -2.81 -7.38
CA ASP A 74 6.28 -2.96 -8.80
C ASP A 74 7.34 -1.97 -9.33
N ARG A 75 7.74 -0.97 -8.54
CA ARG A 75 8.86 -0.07 -8.90
C ARG A 75 10.21 -0.72 -8.75
N ILE A 76 10.33 -1.66 -7.81
CA ILE A 76 11.53 -2.45 -7.58
C ILE A 76 11.45 -3.82 -8.26
N ASN A 77 10.28 -4.47 -8.24
CA ASN A 77 10.02 -5.75 -8.91
C ASN A 77 9.64 -5.51 -10.39
N ARG A 78 10.63 -5.22 -11.21
CA ARG A 78 10.41 -4.83 -12.61
C ARG A 78 11.47 -5.42 -13.52
N ILE A 79 11.22 -5.42 -14.84
CA ILE A 79 12.22 -5.81 -15.84
C ILE A 79 13.50 -4.99 -15.63
N GLY A 80 14.62 -5.68 -15.48
CA GLY A 80 15.92 -5.11 -15.13
C GLY A 80 16.26 -5.21 -13.64
N GLN A 81 15.48 -5.96 -12.85
CA GLN A 81 15.85 -6.38 -11.51
C GLN A 81 16.85 -7.53 -11.59
N ASP A 82 18.02 -7.35 -10.98
CA ASP A 82 19.10 -8.37 -10.98
C ASP A 82 19.00 -9.35 -9.81
N SER A 83 18.19 -9.02 -8.77
CA SER A 83 18.00 -9.89 -7.61
C SER A 83 16.94 -10.95 -7.88
N ASP A 84 17.23 -12.20 -7.51
CA ASP A 84 16.29 -13.32 -7.61
C ASP A 84 15.04 -13.15 -6.70
N THR A 85 15.17 -12.33 -5.66
CA THR A 85 14.11 -12.09 -4.68
C THR A 85 14.03 -10.62 -4.32
N VAL A 86 12.81 -10.10 -4.31
CA VAL A 86 12.49 -8.75 -3.87
C VAL A 86 11.67 -8.82 -2.58
N TRP A 87 12.04 -8.00 -1.61
CA TRP A 87 11.41 -7.98 -0.29
C TRP A 87 10.55 -6.74 -0.09
N ALA A 88 9.29 -6.93 0.30
CA ALA A 88 8.41 -5.87 0.79
C ALA A 88 8.21 -6.04 2.30
N THR A 89 8.62 -5.04 3.07
CA THR A 89 8.52 -5.04 4.53
C THR A 89 7.56 -3.95 4.98
N TYR A 90 6.59 -4.31 5.81
CA TYR A 90 5.60 -3.40 6.37
C TYR A 90 5.84 -3.22 7.86
N ILE A 91 5.99 -1.97 8.32
CA ILE A 91 6.18 -1.66 9.72
C ILE A 91 4.81 -1.47 10.37
N SER A 92 4.56 -2.22 11.44
CA SER A 92 3.34 -2.12 12.24
C SER A 92 3.70 -2.09 13.73
N VAL A 93 3.04 -1.23 14.50
CA VAL A 93 3.30 -1.09 15.94
C VAL A 93 2.24 -1.87 16.72
N LYS A 94 2.69 -2.86 17.47
CA LYS A 94 1.83 -3.72 18.30
C LYS A 94 1.07 -2.91 19.36
N GLY A 95 -0.22 -3.22 19.52
CA GLY A 95 -1.09 -2.57 20.49
C GLY A 95 -1.58 -1.19 20.07
N THR A 96 -1.40 -0.81 18.80
CA THR A 96 -1.89 0.45 18.24
C THR A 96 -2.99 0.22 17.19
N ILE A 97 -3.44 1.30 16.57
CA ILE A 97 -4.39 1.23 15.47
C ILE A 97 -3.83 0.49 14.25
N ASP A 98 -2.50 0.41 14.14
CA ASP A 98 -1.83 -0.23 13.01
C ASP A 98 -2.26 -1.69 12.84
N GLU A 99 -2.40 -2.45 13.95
CA GLU A 99 -2.84 -3.84 13.89
C GLU A 99 -4.25 -3.99 13.28
N LYS A 100 -5.16 -3.06 13.59
CA LYS A 100 -6.49 -3.05 12.98
C LYS A 100 -6.41 -2.67 11.52
N PHE A 101 -5.59 -1.69 11.22
CA PHE A 101 -5.38 -1.20 9.86
C PHE A 101 -4.79 -2.27 8.96
N ASP A 102 -3.76 -2.97 9.43
CA ASP A 102 -3.15 -4.10 8.73
C ASP A 102 -4.19 -5.17 8.38
N ARG A 103 -5.03 -5.54 9.35
CA ARG A 103 -6.09 -6.52 9.12
C ARG A 103 -7.05 -6.08 8.01
N VAL A 104 -7.53 -4.84 8.07
CA VAL A 104 -8.44 -4.30 7.05
C VAL A 104 -7.80 -4.25 5.67
N ILE A 105 -6.53 -3.84 5.58
CA ILE A 105 -5.80 -3.78 4.31
C ILE A 105 -5.59 -5.18 3.73
N GLU A 106 -5.20 -6.15 4.54
CA GLU A 106 -5.03 -7.53 4.07
C GLU A 106 -6.35 -8.17 3.59
N GLU A 107 -7.47 -7.90 4.28
CA GLU A 107 -8.79 -8.34 3.82
C GLU A 107 -9.18 -7.68 2.47
N LYS A 108 -8.94 -6.37 2.31
CA LYS A 108 -9.15 -5.69 1.03
C LYS A 108 -8.26 -6.28 -0.08
N ARG A 109 -7.00 -6.60 0.22
CA ARG A 109 -6.06 -7.20 -0.75
C ARG A 109 -6.58 -8.54 -1.25
N LYS A 110 -7.10 -9.39 -0.35
CA LYS A 110 -7.73 -10.66 -0.72
C LYS A 110 -8.92 -10.46 -1.67
N VAL A 111 -9.80 -9.50 -1.37
CA VAL A 111 -10.96 -9.19 -2.22
C VAL A 111 -10.51 -8.73 -3.61
N VAL A 112 -9.58 -7.77 -3.68
CA VAL A 112 -9.07 -7.26 -4.96
C VAL A 112 -8.47 -8.40 -5.79
N LYS A 113 -7.63 -9.23 -5.15
CA LYS A 113 -7.02 -10.38 -5.81
C LYS A 113 -8.06 -11.37 -6.34
N ALA A 114 -9.04 -11.77 -5.54
CA ALA A 114 -10.12 -12.66 -5.96
C ALA A 114 -10.92 -12.10 -7.14
N VAL A 115 -11.13 -10.79 -7.20
CA VAL A 115 -11.82 -10.12 -8.32
C VAL A 115 -10.97 -10.10 -9.59
N LEU A 116 -9.68 -9.82 -9.48
CA LEU A 116 -8.76 -9.69 -10.63
C LEU A 116 -8.37 -11.06 -11.20
N ASP A 117 -8.12 -12.06 -10.36
CA ASP A 117 -7.70 -13.40 -10.76
C ASP A 117 -8.84 -14.24 -11.38
N GLY A 118 -10.05 -13.68 -11.51
CA GLY A 118 -11.15 -14.33 -12.19
C GLY A 118 -11.81 -15.47 -11.40
N GLY A 119 -11.66 -15.50 -10.06
CA GLY A 119 -12.30 -16.46 -9.16
C GLY A 119 -13.84 -16.54 -9.33
N ASP A 120 -14.45 -17.62 -8.87
CA ASP A 120 -15.90 -17.83 -8.96
C ASP A 120 -16.68 -16.70 -8.28
N ILE A 121 -17.87 -16.39 -8.81
CA ILE A 121 -18.74 -15.32 -8.29
C ILE A 121 -19.15 -15.61 -6.83
N GLU A 122 -19.39 -16.88 -6.49
CA GLU A 122 -19.73 -17.29 -5.12
C GLU A 122 -18.56 -17.09 -4.14
N GLU A 123 -17.34 -17.42 -4.55
CA GLU A 123 -16.12 -17.20 -3.77
C GLU A 123 -15.89 -15.71 -3.51
N ARG A 124 -16.03 -14.87 -4.55
CA ARG A 124 -15.93 -13.40 -4.44
C ARG A 124 -16.97 -12.83 -3.48
N ALA A 125 -18.22 -13.28 -3.59
CA ALA A 125 -19.30 -12.85 -2.70
C ALA A 125 -19.02 -13.25 -1.25
N GLY A 126 -18.49 -14.45 -1.02
CA GLY A 126 -18.09 -14.95 0.29
C GLY A 126 -16.97 -14.09 0.93
N ILE A 127 -15.93 -13.73 0.15
CA ILE A 127 -14.83 -12.88 0.61
C ILE A 127 -15.34 -11.48 0.97
N VAL A 128 -16.20 -10.88 0.14
CA VAL A 128 -16.79 -9.56 0.42
C VAL A 128 -17.68 -9.60 1.67
N ALA A 129 -18.49 -10.64 1.83
CA ALA A 129 -19.34 -10.83 3.00
C ALA A 129 -18.50 -10.94 4.28
N SER A 130 -17.46 -11.78 4.28
CA SER A 130 -16.53 -11.94 5.41
C SER A 130 -15.83 -10.63 5.76
N LEU A 131 -15.44 -9.82 4.78
CA LEU A 131 -14.85 -8.50 5.02
C LEU A 131 -15.84 -7.56 5.71
N ILE A 132 -17.09 -7.51 5.22
CA ILE A 132 -18.14 -6.67 5.80
C ILE A 132 -18.41 -7.10 7.25
N GLU A 133 -18.52 -8.41 7.52
CA GLU A 133 -18.69 -8.95 8.88
C GLU A 133 -17.53 -8.54 9.79
N SER A 134 -16.29 -8.72 9.36
CA SER A 134 -15.10 -8.31 10.11
C SER A 134 -15.09 -6.80 10.42
N MET A 135 -15.52 -5.97 9.47
CA MET A 135 -15.61 -4.52 9.67
C MET A 135 -16.75 -4.11 10.60
N ILE A 136 -17.84 -4.87 10.66
CA ILE A 136 -18.93 -4.68 11.61
C ILE A 136 -18.46 -5.09 13.03
N GLU A 137 -17.80 -6.23 13.16
CA GLU A 137 -17.26 -6.72 14.44
C GLU A 137 -16.22 -5.78 15.03
N SER A 138 -15.36 -5.20 14.18
CA SER A 138 -14.35 -4.22 14.61
C SER A 138 -14.94 -2.84 14.95
N GLY A 139 -16.21 -2.60 14.58
CA GLY A 139 -16.87 -1.30 14.75
C GLY A 139 -16.56 -0.27 13.67
N ASP A 140 -15.90 -0.67 12.58
CA ASP A 140 -15.57 0.19 11.45
C ASP A 140 -16.79 0.42 10.55
N LEU A 141 -17.78 -0.48 10.59
CA LEU A 141 -19.08 -0.34 9.95
C LEU A 141 -20.22 -0.47 10.96
N PRO A 142 -21.35 0.23 10.77
CA PRO A 142 -22.53 0.06 11.60
C PRO A 142 -23.09 -1.37 11.50
N SER A 143 -23.62 -1.90 12.61
CA SER A 143 -24.20 -3.25 12.67
C SER A 143 -25.42 -3.47 11.75
N ASP A 144 -25.99 -2.39 11.23
CA ASP A 144 -27.10 -2.39 10.27
C ASP A 144 -26.64 -2.12 8.81
N PHE A 145 -25.33 -2.09 8.56
CA PHE A 145 -24.79 -1.88 7.21
C PHE A 145 -25.32 -2.96 6.25
N GLY A 146 -25.85 -2.51 5.11
CA GLY A 146 -26.43 -3.41 4.10
C GLY A 146 -27.85 -3.89 4.38
N LYS A 147 -28.41 -3.66 5.58
CA LYS A 147 -29.83 -3.95 5.85
C LYS A 147 -30.71 -2.91 5.14
N LYS A 148 -31.64 -3.39 4.29
CA LYS A 148 -32.61 -2.50 3.66
C LYS A 148 -33.42 -1.79 4.74
N LYS A 149 -33.37 -0.45 4.81
CA LYS A 149 -34.30 0.33 5.63
C LYS A 149 -35.73 0.03 5.14
N LYS A 150 -36.58 -0.43 6.04
CA LYS A 150 -38.01 -0.54 5.72
C LYS A 150 -38.50 0.83 5.25
N PRO A 151 -39.33 0.90 4.17
CA PRO A 151 -39.92 2.17 3.79
C PRO A 151 -40.68 2.74 4.99
N LYS A 152 -40.48 4.02 5.27
CA LYS A 152 -41.31 4.70 6.28
C LYS A 152 -42.77 4.65 5.78
N GLU A 153 -43.66 4.06 6.58
CA GLU A 153 -45.09 4.19 6.34
C GLU A 153 -45.42 5.69 6.30
N VAL A 154 -45.88 6.14 5.16
CA VAL A 154 -46.48 7.46 5.00
C VAL A 154 -47.84 7.36 5.65
N ILE A 155 -48.01 7.94 6.84
CA ILE A 155 -49.31 8.10 7.46
C ILE A 155 -49.98 9.25 6.69
N GLU A 156 -51.06 8.91 5.96
CA GLU A 156 -51.99 9.90 5.37
C GLU A 156 -52.79 10.63 6.47
#